data_2c0e8da92d869ca3964efa52d6548312
#
_entry.id   2c0e8da92d869ca3964efa52d6548312
#
_cell.length_a   1.000
_cell.length_b   1.000
_cell.length_c   1.000
_cell.angle_alpha   90.00
_cell.angle_beta   90.00
_cell.angle_gamma   90.00
#
_symmetry.space_group_name_H-M   'P 1'
#
loop_
_entity.id
_entity.type
_entity.pdbx_description
1 polymer ?
#
loop_
_entity_poly.entity_id
_entity_poly.type
_entity_poly.pdbx_seq_one_letter_code
_entity_poly.pdbx_strand_id
1 'polypeptide(L)'
;MLPDGQEGELVFTSLTKEAFPIVRYRTRDLTRLLPPTSRAFRRMGKIVGRSDDMLIIRGVNVFPTQIEELVLQHGKLSPLYQIVVTRDGPMDKVEVLCELQTAHADQPAGGVQEIAGWLQHRVKSLVGISTTVSVLPPHSVERTQTGKARRVIDKRPKG
;
A
#
# COMPACT_ATOMS: atom_id res chain seq x y z
N MET A 1 -9.20 -23.90 -7.63
CA MET A 1 -8.00 -23.18 -8.12
C MET A 1 -8.51 -22.20 -9.17
N LEU A 2 -8.08 -20.96 -9.15
CA LEU A 2 -8.49 -19.93 -10.11
C LEU A 2 -7.80 -20.13 -11.45
N PRO A 3 -8.38 -19.69 -12.57
CA PRO A 3 -7.74 -19.66 -13.88
C PRO A 3 -6.46 -18.81 -13.88
N ASP A 4 -5.54 -19.09 -14.82
CA ASP A 4 -4.33 -18.30 -14.98
C ASP A 4 -4.67 -16.83 -15.31
N GLY A 5 -3.94 -15.92 -14.70
CA GLY A 5 -4.16 -14.47 -14.82
C GLY A 5 -5.24 -13.90 -13.91
N GLN A 6 -6.09 -14.71 -13.31
CA GLN A 6 -7.09 -14.23 -12.36
C GLN A 6 -6.44 -13.95 -11.00
N GLU A 7 -6.79 -12.80 -10.42
CA GLU A 7 -6.32 -12.41 -9.08
C GLU A 7 -7.04 -13.20 -7.99
N GLY A 8 -6.28 -13.60 -6.98
CA GLY A 8 -6.81 -14.29 -5.82
C GLY A 8 -5.80 -14.36 -4.68
N GLU A 9 -6.27 -14.85 -3.54
CA GLU A 9 -5.43 -15.03 -2.36
C GLU A 9 -4.46 -16.20 -2.56
N LEU A 10 -3.19 -15.97 -2.22
CA LEU A 10 -2.17 -17.00 -2.26
C LEU A 10 -2.38 -18.01 -1.12
N VAL A 11 -2.53 -19.27 -1.51
CA VAL A 11 -2.61 -20.40 -0.60
C VAL A 11 -1.54 -21.41 -0.98
N PHE A 12 -0.69 -21.81 -0.06
CA PHE A 12 0.37 -22.78 -0.36
C PHE A 12 0.45 -23.93 0.65
N THR A 13 1.05 -25.01 0.18
CA THR A 13 1.36 -26.20 0.98
C THR A 13 2.84 -26.50 0.81
N SER A 14 3.56 -26.73 1.90
CA SER A 14 4.96 -27.20 1.83
C SER A 14 4.97 -28.69 1.48
N LEU A 15 5.79 -29.05 0.50
CA LEU A 15 5.88 -30.45 0.03
C LEU A 15 7.01 -31.23 0.72
N THR A 16 8.04 -30.54 1.24
CA THR A 16 9.26 -31.15 1.73
C THR A 16 9.57 -30.87 3.21
N LYS A 17 8.71 -30.09 3.89
CA LYS A 17 8.89 -29.78 5.31
C LYS A 17 8.38 -30.96 6.17
N GLU A 18 9.28 -31.64 6.85
CA GLU A 18 8.94 -32.73 7.77
C GLU A 18 8.54 -32.20 9.15
N ALA A 19 9.29 -31.24 9.68
CA ALA A 19 8.95 -30.55 10.92
C ALA A 19 8.06 -29.33 10.65
N PHE A 20 6.93 -29.25 11.33
CA PHE A 20 5.94 -28.19 11.19
C PHE A 20 5.41 -28.05 9.75
N PRO A 21 4.70 -29.06 9.23
CA PRO A 21 4.18 -29.01 7.86
C PRO A 21 3.13 -27.92 7.71
N ILE A 22 3.26 -27.13 6.67
CA ILE A 22 2.30 -26.10 6.30
C ILE A 22 1.38 -26.66 5.24
N VAL A 23 0.09 -26.79 5.55
CA VAL A 23 -0.93 -27.32 4.65
C VAL A 23 -2.00 -26.28 4.40
N ARG A 24 -2.20 -25.91 3.13
CA ARG A 24 -3.20 -24.93 2.67
C ARG A 24 -3.16 -23.61 3.47
N TYR A 25 -1.98 -23.14 3.74
CA TYR A 25 -1.78 -21.89 4.48
C TYR A 25 -2.22 -20.69 3.63
N ARG A 26 -3.15 -19.92 4.17
CA ARG A 26 -3.63 -18.67 3.59
C ARG A 26 -2.72 -17.53 4.03
N THR A 27 -2.02 -16.93 3.06
CA THR A 27 -1.08 -15.84 3.36
C THR A 27 -1.77 -14.50 3.48
N ARG A 28 -2.99 -14.38 2.93
CA ARG A 28 -3.74 -13.14 2.68
C ARG A 28 -3.12 -12.24 1.62
N ASP A 29 -2.00 -12.62 1.03
CA ASP A 29 -1.42 -11.89 -0.08
C ASP A 29 -2.23 -12.14 -1.35
N LEU A 30 -2.50 -11.06 -2.10
CA LEU A 30 -3.20 -11.10 -3.38
C LEU A 30 -2.19 -11.13 -4.52
N THR A 31 -2.33 -12.13 -5.37
CA THR A 31 -1.49 -12.32 -6.54
C THR A 31 -2.26 -13.05 -7.64
N ARG A 32 -1.62 -13.33 -8.74
CA ARG A 32 -2.16 -14.15 -9.83
C ARG A 32 -1.13 -15.21 -10.24
N LEU A 33 -1.61 -16.37 -10.63
CA LEU A 33 -0.78 -17.38 -11.25
C LEU A 33 -0.74 -17.12 -12.76
N LEU A 34 0.46 -17.25 -13.32
CA LEU A 34 0.72 -17.04 -14.72
C LEU A 34 1.09 -18.39 -15.36
N PRO A 35 0.82 -18.58 -16.66
CA PRO A 35 1.18 -19.81 -17.34
C PRO A 35 2.69 -20.06 -17.26
N PRO A 36 3.10 -21.34 -17.36
CA PRO A 36 4.51 -21.69 -17.41
C PRO A 36 5.18 -21.11 -18.66
N THR A 37 6.50 -20.91 -18.59
CA THR A 37 7.31 -20.51 -19.75
C THR A 37 8.22 -21.67 -20.18
N SER A 38 9.50 -21.58 -19.81
CA SER A 38 10.50 -22.63 -20.12
C SER A 38 10.47 -23.84 -19.18
N ARG A 39 9.80 -23.72 -18.04
CA ARG A 39 9.66 -24.79 -17.04
C ARG A 39 8.20 -25.18 -16.89
N ALA A 40 7.94 -26.42 -16.45
CA ALA A 40 6.59 -26.96 -16.29
C ALA A 40 5.75 -26.30 -15.17
N PHE A 41 6.38 -25.52 -14.29
CA PHE A 41 5.69 -24.86 -13.17
C PHE A 41 5.09 -23.53 -13.57
N ARG A 42 3.88 -23.24 -13.06
CA ARG A 42 3.27 -21.92 -13.17
C ARG A 42 4.09 -20.90 -12.37
N ARG A 43 4.10 -19.69 -12.86
CA ARG A 43 4.78 -18.58 -12.19
C ARG A 43 3.78 -17.80 -11.32
N MET A 44 4.27 -17.20 -10.27
CA MET A 44 3.50 -16.25 -9.45
C MET A 44 3.80 -14.83 -9.93
N GLY A 45 2.76 -14.03 -10.12
CA GLY A 45 2.87 -12.59 -10.38
C GLY A 45 3.37 -11.83 -9.15
N LYS A 46 3.63 -10.53 -9.32
CA LYS A 46 3.90 -9.62 -8.20
C LYS A 46 2.71 -9.64 -7.23
N ILE A 47 2.98 -9.61 -5.93
CA ILE A 47 1.96 -9.40 -4.90
C ILE A 47 1.42 -7.99 -5.05
N VAL A 48 0.10 -7.87 -5.20
CA VAL A 48 -0.60 -6.58 -5.39
C VAL A 48 -0.85 -5.91 -4.05
N GLY A 49 -1.12 -6.70 -3.02
CA GLY A 49 -1.41 -6.25 -1.67
C GLY A 49 -1.88 -7.40 -0.79
N ARG A 50 -2.39 -7.09 0.38
CA ARG A 50 -2.98 -8.07 1.31
C ARG A 50 -4.48 -7.84 1.41
N SER A 51 -5.24 -8.94 1.45
CA SER A 51 -6.71 -8.87 1.57
C SER A 51 -7.18 -8.26 2.90
N ASP A 52 -6.37 -8.40 3.97
CA ASP A 52 -6.66 -7.84 5.29
C ASP A 52 -6.22 -6.38 5.46
N ASP A 53 -5.40 -5.85 4.56
CA ASP A 53 -4.98 -4.44 4.54
C ASP A 53 -5.80 -3.59 3.56
N MET A 54 -6.72 -4.22 2.83
CA MET A 54 -7.54 -3.53 1.84
C MET A 54 -8.52 -2.57 2.49
N LEU A 55 -8.52 -1.34 2.01
CA LEU A 55 -9.48 -0.30 2.39
C LEU A 55 -10.53 -0.15 1.31
N ILE A 56 -11.79 -0.04 1.70
CA ILE A 56 -12.87 0.37 0.79
C ILE A 56 -13.13 1.85 1.00
N ILE A 57 -12.79 2.65 -0.01
CA ILE A 57 -12.92 4.11 0.00
C ILE A 57 -13.86 4.52 -1.13
N ARG A 58 -15.04 5.03 -0.81
CA ARG A 58 -16.05 5.45 -1.81
C ARG A 58 -16.31 4.37 -2.87
N GLY A 59 -16.36 3.09 -2.46
CA GLY A 59 -16.57 1.95 -3.36
C GLY A 59 -15.34 1.48 -4.14
N VAL A 60 -14.17 2.10 -3.95
CA VAL A 60 -12.91 1.68 -4.57
C VAL A 60 -12.08 0.88 -3.58
N ASN A 61 -11.54 -0.26 -4.03
CA ASN A 61 -10.60 -1.06 -3.27
C ASN A 61 -9.22 -0.41 -3.34
N VAL A 62 -8.70 0.02 -2.20
CA VAL A 62 -7.42 0.72 -2.07
C VAL A 62 -6.48 -0.13 -1.24
N PHE A 63 -5.31 -0.42 -1.78
CA PHE A 63 -4.25 -1.11 -1.06
C PHE A 63 -3.17 -0.12 -0.63
N PRO A 64 -2.78 -0.09 0.66
CA PRO A 64 -1.71 0.78 1.15
C PRO A 64 -0.40 0.62 0.36
N THR A 65 -0.13 -0.59 -0.13
CA THR A 65 1.04 -0.90 -0.98
C THR A 65 1.07 -0.12 -2.30
N GLN A 66 -0.09 0.23 -2.87
CA GLN A 66 -0.16 1.05 -4.08
C GLN A 66 0.31 2.49 -3.79
N ILE A 67 -0.07 3.04 -2.64
CA ILE A 67 0.37 4.37 -2.20
C ILE A 67 1.86 4.33 -1.84
N GLU A 68 2.32 3.27 -1.17
CA GLU A 68 3.73 3.05 -0.88
C GLU A 68 4.60 3.10 -2.14
N GLU A 69 4.20 2.39 -3.18
CA GLU A 69 4.92 2.34 -4.45
C GLU A 69 5.06 3.75 -5.06
N LEU A 70 4.01 4.58 -4.97
CA LEU A 70 4.06 5.96 -5.44
C LEU A 70 4.97 6.85 -4.59
N VAL A 71 4.92 6.71 -3.26
CA VAL A 71 5.82 7.44 -2.35
C VAL A 71 7.29 7.09 -2.67
N LEU A 72 7.59 5.80 -2.84
CA LEU A 72 8.95 5.32 -3.16
C LEU A 72 9.43 5.75 -4.55
N GLN A 73 8.54 5.99 -5.51
CA GLN A 73 8.91 6.51 -6.83
C GLN A 73 9.40 7.95 -6.79
N HIS A 74 9.00 8.72 -5.77
CA HIS A 74 9.42 10.11 -5.64
C HIS A 74 10.72 10.21 -4.84
N GLY A 75 11.85 10.41 -5.51
CA GLY A 75 13.19 10.35 -4.92
C GLY A 75 13.49 11.32 -3.76
N LYS A 76 12.57 12.25 -3.44
CA LYS A 76 12.72 13.20 -2.32
C LYS A 76 11.90 12.78 -1.07
N LEU A 77 11.00 11.80 -1.20
CA LEU A 77 10.18 11.33 -0.09
C LEU A 77 10.86 10.17 0.65
N SER A 78 10.69 10.16 1.97
CA SER A 78 11.05 9.03 2.83
C SER A 78 10.10 7.86 2.60
N PRO A 79 10.51 6.60 2.83
CA PRO A 79 9.61 5.45 2.78
C PRO A 79 8.56 5.44 3.90
N LEU A 80 8.60 6.41 4.80
CA LEU A 80 7.64 6.54 5.90
C LEU A 80 6.45 7.39 5.47
N TYR A 81 5.27 6.79 5.59
CA TYR A 81 4.01 7.44 5.27
C TYR A 81 2.89 6.89 6.14
N GLN A 82 1.80 7.63 6.24
CA GLN A 82 0.55 7.19 6.88
C GLN A 82 -0.64 7.58 5.99
N ILE A 83 -1.63 6.72 5.96
CA ILE A 83 -2.92 6.95 5.32
C ILE A 83 -3.94 7.15 6.42
N VAL A 84 -4.47 8.35 6.52
CA VAL A 84 -5.51 8.69 7.49
C VAL A 84 -6.85 8.71 6.77
N VAL A 85 -7.77 7.85 7.20
CA VAL A 85 -9.13 7.80 6.66
C VAL A 85 -10.08 8.37 7.69
N THR A 86 -10.84 9.37 7.30
CA THR A 86 -11.88 10.00 8.11
C THR A 86 -13.19 9.99 7.36
N ARG A 87 -14.30 10.20 8.05
CA ARG A 87 -15.61 10.37 7.44
C ARG A 87 -16.19 11.70 7.90
N ASP A 88 -16.57 12.52 6.93
CA ASP A 88 -17.22 13.78 7.16
C ASP A 88 -18.55 13.78 6.38
N GLY A 89 -19.66 13.69 7.13
CA GLY A 89 -20.97 13.43 6.53
C GLY A 89 -21.01 12.08 5.79
N PRO A 90 -21.53 12.07 4.54
CA PRO A 90 -21.67 10.83 3.77
C PRO A 90 -20.38 10.37 3.07
N MET A 91 -19.32 11.18 3.09
CA MET A 91 -18.15 10.92 2.26
C MET A 91 -16.90 10.63 3.09
N ASP A 92 -16.17 9.60 2.66
CA ASP A 92 -14.84 9.31 3.19
C ASP A 92 -13.82 10.33 2.67
N LYS A 93 -13.00 10.86 3.57
CA LYS A 93 -11.82 11.67 3.27
C LYS A 93 -10.57 10.86 3.51
N VAL A 94 -9.62 10.96 2.61
CA VAL A 94 -8.32 10.28 2.70
C VAL A 94 -7.23 11.32 2.67
N GLU A 95 -6.38 11.29 3.66
CA GLU A 95 -5.16 12.07 3.72
C GLU A 95 -3.95 11.15 3.73
N VAL A 96 -2.96 11.44 2.89
CA VAL A 96 -1.67 10.77 2.88
C VAL A 96 -0.65 11.71 3.52
N LEU A 97 -0.15 11.32 4.68
CA LEU A 97 0.95 11.97 5.35
C LEU A 97 2.24 11.30 4.91
N CYS A 98 3.16 12.04 4.36
CA CYS A 98 4.49 11.56 4.00
C CYS A 98 5.53 12.56 4.46
N GLU A 99 6.78 12.15 4.62
CA GLU A 99 7.86 13.02 5.04
C GLU A 99 8.97 13.11 3.99
N LEU A 100 9.67 14.23 3.98
CA LEU A 100 10.86 14.39 3.17
C LEU A 100 12.00 13.51 3.68
N GLN A 101 12.86 13.08 2.78
CA GLN A 101 14.16 12.54 3.17
C GLN A 101 15.03 13.64 3.82
N THR A 102 15.87 13.25 4.76
CA THR A 102 16.77 14.20 5.46
C THR A 102 17.63 15.03 4.50
N ALA A 103 18.08 14.42 3.40
CA ALA A 103 18.83 15.11 2.35
C ALA A 103 18.04 16.23 1.62
N HIS A 104 16.73 16.28 1.82
CA HIS A 104 15.81 17.23 1.18
C HIS A 104 15.00 18.04 2.19
N ALA A 105 15.49 18.13 3.45
CA ALA A 105 14.79 18.84 4.54
C ALA A 105 14.56 20.33 4.24
N ASP A 106 15.46 20.95 3.50
CA ASP A 106 15.45 22.40 3.21
C ASP A 106 14.65 22.76 1.94
N GLN A 107 13.69 21.91 1.54
CA GLN A 107 12.83 22.24 0.40
C GLN A 107 12.01 23.51 0.67
N PRO A 108 11.99 24.47 -0.27
CA PRO A 108 11.14 25.65 -0.13
C PRO A 108 9.66 25.24 -0.19
N ALA A 109 8.79 26.09 0.37
CA ALA A 109 7.35 25.80 0.43
C ALA A 109 6.74 25.46 -0.93
N GLY A 110 7.16 26.12 -2.01
CA GLY A 110 6.74 25.81 -3.38
C GLY A 110 7.13 24.39 -3.81
N GLY A 111 8.37 23.97 -3.50
CA GLY A 111 8.83 22.61 -3.80
C GLY A 111 8.07 21.53 -3.01
N VAL A 112 7.70 21.82 -1.76
CA VAL A 112 6.84 20.94 -0.95
C VAL A 112 5.46 20.79 -1.57
N GLN A 113 4.88 21.90 -2.04
CA GLN A 113 3.57 21.89 -2.72
C GLN A 113 3.61 21.13 -4.05
N GLU A 114 4.67 21.25 -4.82
CA GLU A 114 4.87 20.48 -6.07
C GLU A 114 4.92 18.97 -5.79
N ILE A 115 5.64 18.55 -4.77
CA ILE A 115 5.71 17.14 -4.35
C ILE A 115 4.33 16.63 -3.95
N ALA A 116 3.60 17.40 -3.14
CA ALA A 116 2.25 17.06 -2.71
C ALA A 116 1.29 16.94 -3.91
N GLY A 117 1.32 17.90 -4.82
CA GLY A 117 0.50 17.91 -6.03
C GLY A 117 0.81 16.73 -6.96
N TRP A 118 2.09 16.41 -7.12
CA TRP A 118 2.52 15.25 -7.90
C TRP A 118 1.96 13.94 -7.32
N LEU A 119 2.15 13.72 -6.02
CA LEU A 119 1.66 12.49 -5.38
C LEU A 119 0.13 12.40 -5.43
N GLN A 120 -0.57 13.51 -5.18
CA GLN A 120 -2.02 13.61 -5.27
C GLN A 120 -2.54 13.22 -6.67
N HIS A 121 -1.90 13.75 -7.71
CA HIS A 121 -2.24 13.42 -9.10
C HIS A 121 -1.99 11.94 -9.40
N ARG A 122 -0.85 11.39 -8.96
CA ARG A 122 -0.50 9.98 -9.17
C ARG A 122 -1.47 9.04 -8.46
N VAL A 123 -1.83 9.33 -7.21
CA VAL A 123 -2.83 8.55 -6.46
C VAL A 123 -4.17 8.57 -7.19
N LYS A 124 -4.63 9.74 -7.64
CA LYS A 124 -5.89 9.85 -8.40
C LYS A 124 -5.86 9.05 -9.70
N SER A 125 -4.75 9.10 -10.44
CA SER A 125 -4.62 8.42 -11.75
C SER A 125 -4.50 6.90 -11.64
N LEU A 126 -3.81 6.38 -10.61
CA LEU A 126 -3.48 4.95 -10.50
C LEU A 126 -4.40 4.20 -9.53
N VAL A 127 -4.82 4.85 -8.47
CA VAL A 127 -5.68 4.23 -7.43
C VAL A 127 -7.16 4.60 -7.64
N GLY A 128 -7.44 5.69 -8.34
CA GLY A 128 -8.79 6.11 -8.67
C GLY A 128 -9.49 6.93 -7.57
N ILE A 129 -8.78 7.33 -6.51
CA ILE A 129 -9.35 8.13 -5.41
C ILE A 129 -8.71 9.51 -5.33
N SER A 130 -9.51 10.51 -4.97
CA SER A 130 -8.99 11.83 -4.62
C SER A 130 -8.57 11.84 -3.16
N THR A 131 -7.35 12.32 -2.90
CA THR A 131 -6.75 12.40 -1.56
C THR A 131 -6.23 13.81 -1.31
N THR A 132 -6.07 14.15 -0.05
CA THR A 132 -5.20 15.26 0.37
C THR A 132 -3.81 14.67 0.65
N VAL A 133 -2.76 15.38 0.29
CA VAL A 133 -1.38 14.96 0.57
C VAL A 133 -0.70 16.04 1.40
N SER A 134 -0.17 15.65 2.54
CA SER A 134 0.59 16.51 3.45
C SER A 134 2.03 16.00 3.51
N VAL A 135 2.95 16.80 2.96
CA VAL A 135 4.39 16.51 3.00
C VAL A 135 4.99 17.22 4.22
N LEU A 136 5.53 16.42 5.12
CA LEU A 136 6.04 16.85 6.41
C LEU A 136 7.59 16.90 6.41
N PRO A 137 8.20 17.67 7.32
CA PRO A 137 9.64 17.60 7.55
C PRO A 137 10.10 16.18 7.90
N PRO A 138 11.38 15.86 7.76
CA PRO A 138 11.94 14.58 8.20
C PRO A 138 11.63 14.30 9.68
N HIS A 139 11.42 13.04 10.02
CA HIS A 139 11.13 12.57 11.38
C HIS A 139 9.77 13.01 11.98
N SER A 140 8.83 13.47 11.17
CA SER A 140 7.50 13.91 11.61
C SER A 140 6.47 12.79 11.63
N VAL A 141 6.63 11.74 10.83
CA VAL A 141 5.70 10.60 10.81
C VAL A 141 6.02 9.67 11.99
N GLU A 142 4.97 9.30 12.74
CA GLU A 142 5.09 8.46 13.93
C GLU A 142 5.79 7.13 13.63
N ARG A 143 6.82 6.82 14.41
CA ARG A 143 7.58 5.57 14.32
C ARG A 143 7.19 4.68 15.48
N THR A 144 6.59 3.53 15.19
CA THR A 144 6.28 2.56 16.24
C THR A 144 7.55 1.89 16.75
N GLN A 145 7.68 1.78 18.08
CA GLN A 145 8.82 1.12 18.75
C GLN A 145 8.97 -0.36 18.38
N THR A 146 7.92 -0.99 17.84
CA THR A 146 7.89 -2.41 17.47
C THR A 146 8.34 -2.72 16.03
N GLY A 147 8.88 -1.74 15.31
CA GLY A 147 9.38 -1.93 13.93
C GLY A 147 8.31 -2.11 12.85
N LYS A 148 7.03 -2.20 13.21
CA LYS A 148 5.90 -2.25 12.26
C LYS A 148 5.21 -0.88 12.23
N ALA A 149 5.55 -0.04 11.26
CA ALA A 149 4.86 1.24 11.08
C ALA A 149 3.36 1.00 10.85
N ARG A 150 2.51 1.65 11.65
CA ARG A 150 1.07 1.66 11.44
C ARG A 150 0.77 2.56 10.23
N ARG A 151 0.65 1.95 9.06
CA ARG A 151 0.50 2.68 7.80
C ARG A 151 -0.91 3.21 7.56
N VAL A 152 -1.91 2.65 8.24
CA VAL A 152 -3.31 3.04 8.10
C VAL A 152 -3.89 3.43 9.45
N ILE A 153 -4.46 4.63 9.52
CA ILE A 153 -5.21 5.15 10.65
C ILE A 153 -6.64 5.38 10.18
N ASP A 154 -7.49 4.39 10.41
CA ASP A 154 -8.92 4.52 10.11
C ASP A 154 -9.64 5.13 11.31
N LYS A 155 -10.10 6.37 11.16
CA LYS A 155 -10.84 7.14 12.17
C LYS A 155 -12.34 7.19 11.87
N ARG A 156 -12.80 6.41 10.90
CA ARG A 156 -14.25 6.34 10.63
C ARG A 156 -14.98 5.73 11.81
N PRO A 157 -16.19 6.21 12.14
CA PRO A 157 -17.01 5.59 13.17
C PRO A 157 -17.26 4.13 12.77
N LYS A 158 -16.96 3.22 13.68
CA LYS A 158 -17.31 1.80 13.53
C LYS A 158 -18.81 1.72 13.70
N GLY A 159 -19.52 1.36 12.62
CA GLY A 159 -20.94 1.04 12.67
C GLY A 159 -21.20 -0.23 13.47
#